data_419fe6517a09663347648a7d13644855
#
_entry.id   419fe6517a09663347648a7d13644855
#
_cell.length_a   1.000
_cell.length_b   1.000
_cell.length_c   1.000
_cell.angle_alpha   90.00
_cell.angle_beta   90.00
_cell.angle_gamma   90.00
#
_symmetry.space_group_name_H-M   'P 1'
#
loop_
_entity.id
_entity.type
_entity.pdbx_description
1 polymer ?
#
loop_
_entity_poly.entity_id
_entity_poly.type
_entity_poly.pdbx_seq_one_letter_code
_entity_poly.pdbx_strand_id
1 'polypeptide(L)'
;SVDAVGLMTTDETGAGSSVSLISVTFELKEGSGSQITYGENIIKDGDFKNAEAAASWNASVGESNITVGTEENVIGDSGLKTYGVINRDPATATPGDCFSQDITKAVEVGEEYQYSFWAKLSDDYKDAPEEQRNVDFAPFYVAGGEAIYLGSYSTGVLSGEVTKTLTAGEWTKFSGTFNVPKTADQIVIRIIEQGTDYGQGKCVKGAYCVTGVSMKKITKPKPEIEKDIPDWKTSVTESLGNDSIAGTAIMSSEISDDTLMELVEKHFNAVTLGNELKPDALFNYQIGQSVDCKTITFKGTELKVPVVNDKDENLDFSRADEMLEKILEWNNANPNNKIRVRGHVLVWHSQTPE
;
A
#
# COMPACT_ATOMS: atom_id res chain seq x y z
N SER A 1 13.41 -9.97 3.36
CA SER A 1 13.25 -11.41 3.11
C SER A 1 13.49 -11.67 1.64
N VAL A 2 14.20 -12.74 1.31
CA VAL A 2 14.35 -13.19 -0.07
C VAL A 2 13.30 -14.28 -0.26
N ASP A 3 12.29 -14.00 -1.09
CA ASP A 3 11.15 -14.92 -1.25
C ASP A 3 11.42 -16.03 -2.27
N ALA A 4 12.32 -15.81 -3.21
CA ALA A 4 12.77 -16.84 -4.14
C ALA A 4 14.10 -16.48 -4.82
N VAL A 5 14.92 -17.50 -5.11
CA VAL A 5 16.09 -17.41 -6.00
C VAL A 5 15.89 -18.44 -7.10
N GLY A 6 15.82 -17.98 -8.34
CA GLY A 6 15.67 -18.85 -9.51
C GLY A 6 16.91 -18.82 -10.40
N LEU A 7 17.40 -19.99 -10.81
CA LEU A 7 18.39 -20.14 -11.88
C LEU A 7 17.67 -20.61 -13.13
N MET A 8 17.76 -19.85 -14.20
CA MET A 8 17.18 -20.22 -15.49
C MET A 8 18.27 -20.38 -16.53
N THR A 9 18.19 -21.45 -17.33
CA THR A 9 18.98 -21.60 -18.55
C THR A 9 18.16 -21.07 -19.73
N THR A 10 18.76 -20.30 -20.61
CA THR A 10 18.08 -19.69 -21.78
C THR A 10 18.31 -20.47 -23.07
N ASP A 11 18.76 -21.71 -23.01
CA ASP A 11 18.96 -22.52 -24.23
C ASP A 11 17.65 -23.18 -24.66
N GLU A 12 17.04 -22.63 -25.70
CA GLU A 12 15.81 -23.16 -26.30
C GLU A 12 16.01 -24.43 -27.12
N THR A 13 17.23 -24.85 -27.35
CA THR A 13 17.55 -25.99 -28.24
C THR A 13 17.42 -27.34 -27.57
N GLY A 14 17.25 -27.42 -26.28
CA GLY A 14 17.00 -28.67 -25.55
C GLY A 14 18.16 -29.68 -25.58
N ALA A 15 19.31 -29.31 -26.09
CA ALA A 15 20.43 -30.18 -26.30
C ALA A 15 21.46 -30.07 -25.21
N GLY A 16 21.22 -30.77 -24.09
CA GLY A 16 22.33 -31.31 -23.29
C GLY A 16 23.11 -30.36 -22.38
N SER A 17 22.68 -29.15 -22.13
CA SER A 17 23.32 -28.29 -21.13
C SER A 17 22.78 -28.61 -19.73
N SER A 18 23.62 -29.14 -18.87
CA SER A 18 23.29 -29.33 -17.47
C SER A 18 23.90 -28.22 -16.62
N VAL A 19 23.06 -27.52 -15.85
CA VAL A 19 23.52 -26.64 -14.78
C VAL A 19 23.54 -27.43 -13.49
N SER A 20 24.71 -27.58 -12.89
CA SER A 20 24.85 -28.20 -11.58
C SER A 20 25.01 -27.09 -10.52
N LEU A 21 23.99 -26.96 -9.67
CA LEU A 21 24.09 -26.12 -8.48
C LEU A 21 24.75 -26.94 -7.37
N ILE A 22 25.94 -26.56 -6.92
CA ILE A 22 26.68 -27.29 -5.90
C ILE A 22 26.21 -26.88 -4.50
N SER A 23 26.07 -25.62 -4.24
CA SER A 23 25.41 -25.08 -3.03
C SER A 23 25.12 -23.59 -3.19
N VAL A 24 24.08 -23.12 -2.52
CA VAL A 24 23.85 -21.71 -2.25
C VAL A 24 23.74 -21.55 -0.75
N THR A 25 24.66 -20.79 -0.17
CA THR A 25 24.64 -20.48 1.26
C THR A 25 24.21 -19.04 1.42
N PHE A 26 23.11 -18.82 2.13
CA PHE A 26 22.70 -17.50 2.58
C PHE A 26 23.15 -17.32 4.02
N GLU A 27 24.08 -16.43 4.25
CA GLU A 27 24.38 -15.97 5.60
C GLU A 27 23.53 -14.75 5.87
N LEU A 28 22.67 -14.83 6.89
CA LEU A 28 22.10 -13.65 7.51
C LEU A 28 23.26 -12.90 8.16
N LYS A 29 23.80 -11.91 7.46
CA LYS A 29 24.65 -10.92 8.09
C LYS A 29 23.75 -10.20 9.10
N GLU A 30 24.04 -10.31 10.39
CA GLU A 30 23.47 -9.38 11.37
C GLU A 30 23.89 -7.99 10.90
N GLY A 31 23.03 -7.34 10.14
CA GLY A 31 23.26 -6.00 9.70
C GLY A 31 23.39 -5.14 10.95
N SER A 32 24.27 -4.17 10.93
CA SER A 32 24.22 -3.03 11.85
C SER A 32 22.82 -2.44 11.67
N GLY A 33 21.86 -2.96 12.46
CA GLY A 33 20.45 -2.81 12.20
C GLY A 33 20.08 -1.35 12.24
N SER A 34 19.92 -0.76 11.08
CA SER A 34 19.14 0.45 10.97
C SER A 34 17.73 0.08 11.39
N GLN A 35 17.38 0.46 12.60
CA GLN A 35 16.06 0.13 13.16
C GLN A 35 15.00 1.00 12.48
N ILE A 36 13.84 0.41 12.26
CA ILE A 36 12.64 1.20 11.95
C ILE A 36 12.48 2.24 13.05
N THR A 37 12.41 3.49 12.66
CA THR A 37 12.18 4.60 13.59
C THR A 37 10.78 5.17 13.39
N TYR A 38 10.25 5.75 14.47
CA TYR A 38 8.92 6.33 14.47
C TYR A 38 9.03 7.82 14.78
N GLY A 39 8.36 8.63 13.98
CA GLY A 39 8.25 10.06 14.22
C GLY A 39 7.40 10.39 15.45
N GLU A 40 7.22 11.67 15.67
CA GLU A 40 6.33 12.17 16.73
C GLU A 40 4.86 11.77 16.43
N ASN A 41 4.05 11.70 17.50
CA ASN A 41 2.61 11.48 17.33
C ASN A 41 1.97 12.72 16.70
N ILE A 42 1.36 12.56 15.53
CA ILE A 42 0.70 13.65 14.79
C ILE A 42 -0.75 13.88 15.23
N ILE A 43 -1.32 12.97 16.03
CA ILE A 43 -2.70 13.08 16.51
C ILE A 43 -2.75 14.07 17.67
N LYS A 44 -3.65 15.03 17.58
CA LYS A 44 -3.92 15.99 18.64
C LYS A 44 -4.90 15.40 19.65
N ASP A 45 -4.59 15.60 20.93
CA ASP A 45 -5.47 15.23 22.03
C ASP A 45 -5.99 13.78 21.98
N GLY A 46 -5.14 12.84 21.54
CA GLY A 46 -5.49 11.42 21.40
C GLY A 46 -5.75 10.70 22.72
N ASP A 47 -5.38 11.27 23.83
CA ASP A 47 -5.59 10.76 25.20
C ASP A 47 -6.73 11.49 25.97
N PHE A 48 -7.38 12.46 25.34
CA PHE A 48 -8.55 13.17 25.91
C PHE A 48 -8.33 13.73 27.31
N LYS A 49 -7.17 14.32 27.61
CA LYS A 49 -6.78 14.77 28.95
C LYS A 49 -7.72 15.80 29.58
N ASN A 50 -8.46 16.54 28.79
CA ASN A 50 -9.40 17.55 29.26
C ASN A 50 -10.61 17.66 28.33
N ALA A 51 -11.63 18.39 28.74
CA ALA A 51 -12.85 18.56 27.94
C ALA A 51 -12.60 19.33 26.64
N GLU A 52 -11.55 20.16 26.54
CA GLU A 52 -11.20 20.90 25.34
C GLU A 52 -10.62 19.98 24.26
N ALA A 53 -10.09 18.83 24.68
CA ALA A 53 -9.57 17.82 23.77
C ALA A 53 -10.66 17.30 22.79
N ALA A 54 -11.91 17.26 23.21
CA ALA A 54 -13.04 16.89 22.35
C ALA A 54 -13.16 17.78 21.10
N ALA A 55 -12.78 19.05 21.21
CA ALA A 55 -12.82 19.99 20.07
C ALA A 55 -11.86 19.65 18.94
N SER A 56 -10.79 18.88 19.22
CA SER A 56 -9.85 18.40 18.20
C SER A 56 -10.40 17.25 17.35
N TRP A 57 -11.57 16.72 17.70
CA TRP A 57 -12.10 15.46 17.18
C TRP A 57 -13.47 15.62 16.52
N ASN A 58 -13.74 16.49 15.68
CA ASN A 58 -15.03 16.62 14.97
C ASN A 58 -14.83 17.11 13.54
N ALA A 59 -13.92 16.46 12.80
CA ALA A 59 -13.61 16.84 11.42
C ALA A 59 -14.52 16.20 10.36
N SER A 60 -15.31 15.18 10.74
CA SER A 60 -16.23 14.49 9.84
C SER A 60 -17.58 15.20 9.73
N VAL A 61 -18.38 14.77 8.74
CA VAL A 61 -19.73 15.30 8.52
C VAL A 61 -20.64 14.87 9.68
N GLY A 62 -21.09 15.81 10.47
CA GLY A 62 -21.93 15.62 11.64
C GLY A 62 -21.25 16.16 12.90
N GLU A 63 -22.05 16.73 13.79
CA GLU A 63 -21.56 17.18 15.09
C GLU A 63 -21.65 16.01 16.08
N SER A 64 -20.57 15.24 16.20
CA SER A 64 -20.49 14.25 17.26
C SER A 64 -20.35 14.96 18.62
N ASN A 65 -21.29 14.71 19.53
CA ASN A 65 -21.16 15.19 20.89
C ASN A 65 -20.17 14.30 21.67
N ILE A 66 -18.88 14.56 21.46
CA ILE A 66 -17.82 13.88 22.19
C ILE A 66 -17.73 14.49 23.59
N THR A 67 -17.86 13.65 24.60
CA THR A 67 -17.59 14.00 26.01
C THR A 67 -16.34 13.28 26.49
N VAL A 68 -15.82 13.68 27.65
CA VAL A 68 -14.65 13.05 28.27
C VAL A 68 -15.06 12.24 29.48
N GLY A 69 -14.74 10.96 29.46
CA GLY A 69 -14.86 10.05 30.59
C GLY A 69 -13.53 9.90 31.34
N THR A 70 -13.61 9.42 32.58
CA THR A 70 -12.43 9.17 33.42
C THR A 70 -12.53 7.82 34.12
N GLU A 71 -11.44 7.07 34.14
CA GLU A 71 -11.25 5.86 34.94
C GLU A 71 -9.89 5.90 35.61
N GLU A 72 -9.77 5.30 36.79
CA GLU A 72 -8.52 5.32 37.56
C GLU A 72 -7.37 4.62 36.81
N ASN A 73 -7.71 3.54 36.11
CA ASN A 73 -6.81 2.78 35.25
C ASN A 73 -7.55 2.40 33.96
N VAL A 74 -7.49 3.22 32.92
CA VAL A 74 -8.12 2.91 31.64
C VAL A 74 -7.48 1.67 31.01
N ILE A 75 -6.16 1.61 31.01
CA ILE A 75 -5.40 0.50 30.39
C ILE A 75 -4.16 0.21 31.23
N GLY A 76 -4.27 -0.72 32.18
CA GLY A 76 -3.13 -1.19 32.98
C GLY A 76 -2.17 -0.08 33.39
N ASP A 77 -0.87 -0.29 33.18
CA ASP A 77 0.20 0.66 33.52
C ASP A 77 0.44 1.76 32.47
N SER A 78 -0.48 1.97 31.53
CA SER A 78 -0.31 2.96 30.44
C SER A 78 -0.29 4.41 30.91
N GLY A 79 -0.76 4.68 32.11
CA GLY A 79 -0.96 6.03 32.63
C GLY A 79 -2.13 6.79 32.04
N LEU A 80 -2.91 6.18 31.13
CA LEU A 80 -4.12 6.74 30.56
C LEU A 80 -5.26 6.70 31.60
N LYS A 81 -5.86 7.87 31.88
CA LYS A 81 -6.94 8.02 32.86
C LYS A 81 -8.20 8.62 32.25
N THR A 82 -8.14 9.02 31.01
CA THR A 82 -9.19 9.76 30.30
C THR A 82 -9.45 9.17 28.95
N TYR A 83 -10.65 9.32 28.46
CA TYR A 83 -11.05 8.81 27.16
C TYR A 83 -12.20 9.64 26.57
N GLY A 84 -12.29 9.69 25.26
CA GLY A 84 -13.45 10.24 24.55
C GLY A 84 -14.63 9.28 24.61
N VAL A 85 -15.84 9.83 24.68
CA VAL A 85 -17.10 9.08 24.74
C VAL A 85 -18.07 9.65 23.71
N ILE A 86 -18.64 8.78 22.89
CA ILE A 86 -19.80 9.08 22.04
C ILE A 86 -20.96 8.21 22.50
N ASN A 87 -22.05 8.85 22.93
CA ASN A 87 -23.30 8.17 23.23
C ASN A 87 -24.12 8.05 21.95
N ARG A 88 -24.51 6.84 21.61
CA ARG A 88 -25.36 6.56 20.45
C ARG A 88 -26.78 6.23 20.85
N ASP A 89 -27.72 6.73 20.05
CA ASP A 89 -29.16 6.38 20.18
C ASP A 89 -29.67 6.01 18.76
N PRO A 90 -30.26 4.83 18.57
CA PRO A 90 -30.80 4.39 17.28
C PRO A 90 -31.75 5.37 16.60
N ALA A 91 -32.42 6.21 17.40
CA ALA A 91 -33.33 7.22 16.86
C ALA A 91 -32.64 8.42 16.20
N THR A 92 -31.38 8.69 16.54
CA THR A 92 -30.67 9.90 16.12
C THR A 92 -29.26 9.62 15.55
N ALA A 93 -28.76 8.42 15.72
CA ALA A 93 -27.40 8.06 15.29
C ALA A 93 -27.22 8.20 13.78
N THR A 94 -26.09 8.77 13.40
CA THR A 94 -25.68 8.94 12.01
C THR A 94 -24.28 8.37 11.79
N PRO A 95 -23.89 8.08 10.55
CA PRO A 95 -22.51 7.69 10.23
C PRO A 95 -21.46 8.74 10.60
N GLY A 96 -21.89 9.99 10.79
CA GLY A 96 -21.04 11.08 11.27
C GLY A 96 -20.71 11.03 12.75
N ASP A 97 -21.45 10.22 13.55
CA ASP A 97 -21.17 10.03 14.97
C ASP A 97 -19.91 9.19 15.17
N CYS A 98 -18.75 9.78 14.93
CA CYS A 98 -17.48 9.11 15.01
C CYS A 98 -16.39 10.04 15.57
N PHE A 99 -15.34 9.45 16.13
CA PHE A 99 -14.12 10.18 16.45
C PHE A 99 -13.40 10.47 15.14
N SER A 100 -13.35 11.70 14.72
CA SER A 100 -12.70 12.10 13.47
C SER A 100 -11.78 13.29 13.64
N GLN A 101 -10.64 13.27 12.96
CA GLN A 101 -9.67 14.36 12.97
C GLN A 101 -9.10 14.58 11.57
N ASP A 102 -9.11 15.82 11.09
CA ASP A 102 -8.40 16.20 9.86
C ASP A 102 -6.90 16.27 10.14
N ILE A 103 -6.14 15.42 9.48
CA ILE A 103 -4.69 15.30 9.62
C ILE A 103 -3.94 15.75 8.38
N THR A 104 -4.61 16.34 7.40
CA THR A 104 -4.05 16.74 6.11
C THR A 104 -2.74 17.51 6.23
N LYS A 105 -2.66 18.45 7.17
CA LYS A 105 -1.46 19.27 7.38
C LYS A 105 -0.38 18.61 8.22
N ALA A 106 -0.67 17.45 8.81
CA ALA A 106 0.22 16.73 9.71
C ALA A 106 0.88 15.52 9.05
N VAL A 107 0.40 15.11 7.88
CA VAL A 107 0.92 13.96 7.13
C VAL A 107 1.62 14.41 5.86
N GLU A 108 2.52 13.56 5.37
CA GLU A 108 3.15 13.66 4.06
C GLU A 108 2.53 12.60 3.15
N VAL A 109 2.05 13.00 1.98
CA VAL A 109 1.47 12.07 0.99
C VAL A 109 2.54 11.10 0.47
N GLY A 110 2.15 9.85 0.29
CA GLY A 110 3.06 8.78 -0.14
C GLY A 110 3.86 8.12 0.99
N GLU A 111 3.76 8.63 2.23
CA GLU A 111 4.47 8.08 3.38
C GLU A 111 3.60 7.11 4.18
N GLU A 112 4.27 6.22 4.90
CA GLU A 112 3.64 5.20 5.75
C GLU A 112 3.61 5.65 7.21
N TYR A 113 2.47 5.43 7.86
CA TYR A 113 2.26 5.76 9.26
C TYR A 113 1.79 4.54 10.04
N GLN A 114 2.32 4.35 11.24
CA GLN A 114 1.77 3.41 12.21
C GLN A 114 0.66 4.10 13.00
N TYR A 115 -0.53 3.50 13.03
CA TYR A 115 -1.59 3.93 13.94
C TYR A 115 -1.78 2.95 15.08
N SER A 116 -2.27 3.46 16.22
CA SER A 116 -2.78 2.66 17.32
C SER A 116 -3.79 3.45 18.14
N PHE A 117 -4.74 2.75 18.71
CA PHE A 117 -5.71 3.30 19.65
C PHE A 117 -6.33 2.19 20.49
N TRP A 118 -7.05 2.56 21.52
CA TRP A 118 -7.88 1.67 22.29
C TRP A 118 -9.35 2.06 22.16
N ALA A 119 -10.23 1.07 22.05
CA ALA A 119 -11.66 1.27 21.99
C ALA A 119 -12.37 0.34 22.97
N LYS A 120 -13.49 0.83 23.51
CA LYS A 120 -14.38 0.08 24.42
C LYS A 120 -15.84 0.39 24.09
N LEU A 121 -16.68 -0.62 24.09
CA LEU A 121 -18.15 -0.48 24.09
C LEU A 121 -18.66 -0.55 25.51
N SER A 122 -19.70 0.24 25.84
CA SER A 122 -20.35 0.17 27.15
C SER A 122 -21.04 -1.18 27.37
N ASP A 123 -21.42 -1.47 28.62
CA ASP A 123 -22.13 -2.70 28.98
C ASP A 123 -23.48 -2.86 28.28
N ASP A 124 -24.02 -1.76 27.73
CA ASP A 124 -25.27 -1.80 26.94
C ASP A 124 -25.14 -2.69 25.68
N TYR A 125 -23.91 -2.93 25.20
CA TYR A 125 -23.63 -3.80 24.05
C TYR A 125 -23.53 -5.30 24.42
N LYS A 126 -23.69 -5.67 25.70
CA LYS A 126 -23.44 -7.04 26.17
C LYS A 126 -24.26 -8.10 25.45
N ASP A 127 -25.52 -7.80 25.17
CA ASP A 127 -26.45 -8.71 24.50
C ASP A 127 -26.62 -8.39 22.99
N ALA A 128 -25.83 -7.47 22.48
CA ALA A 128 -25.83 -7.11 21.06
C ALA A 128 -25.18 -8.20 20.20
N PRO A 129 -25.70 -8.49 19.01
CA PRO A 129 -25.05 -9.39 18.06
C PRO A 129 -23.66 -8.88 17.64
N GLU A 130 -22.80 -9.79 17.17
CA GLU A 130 -21.40 -9.46 16.84
C GLU A 130 -21.26 -8.33 15.82
N GLU A 131 -22.11 -8.32 14.80
CA GLU A 131 -22.13 -7.29 13.77
C GLU A 131 -22.41 -5.88 14.30
N GLN A 132 -23.05 -5.77 15.47
CA GLN A 132 -23.32 -4.50 16.15
C GLN A 132 -22.24 -4.13 17.18
N ARG A 133 -21.17 -4.92 17.28
CA ARG A 133 -20.05 -4.69 18.20
C ARG A 133 -18.73 -4.42 17.50
N ASN A 134 -18.78 -4.15 16.20
CA ASN A 134 -17.61 -3.84 15.41
C ASN A 134 -17.21 -2.38 15.58
N VAL A 135 -15.92 -2.18 15.80
CA VAL A 135 -15.27 -0.87 15.73
C VAL A 135 -14.22 -0.90 14.63
N ASP A 136 -14.18 0.16 13.85
CA ASP A 136 -13.30 0.28 12.70
C ASP A 136 -12.38 1.50 12.81
N PHE A 137 -11.15 1.32 12.34
CA PHE A 137 -10.35 2.42 11.84
C PHE A 137 -10.73 2.64 10.37
N ALA A 138 -11.52 3.67 10.11
CA ALA A 138 -12.15 3.92 8.82
C ALA A 138 -11.84 5.32 8.27
N PRO A 139 -10.57 5.64 7.98
CA PRO A 139 -10.21 6.93 7.42
C PRO A 139 -10.84 7.12 6.04
N PHE A 140 -10.87 8.37 5.58
CA PHE A 140 -11.11 8.69 4.18
C PHE A 140 -10.14 9.76 3.71
N TYR A 141 -9.96 9.83 2.42
CA TYR A 141 -9.24 10.93 1.79
C TYR A 141 -10.05 11.50 0.62
N VAL A 142 -9.79 12.75 0.28
CA VAL A 142 -10.34 13.38 -0.91
C VAL A 142 -9.27 13.42 -1.98
N ALA A 143 -9.62 13.04 -3.20
CA ALA A 143 -8.75 13.16 -4.36
C ALA A 143 -9.59 13.64 -5.56
N GLY A 144 -9.14 14.72 -6.23
CA GLY A 144 -9.88 15.28 -7.34
C GLY A 144 -11.31 15.74 -6.99
N GLY A 145 -11.57 16.06 -5.73
CA GLY A 145 -12.89 16.48 -5.23
C GLY A 145 -13.82 15.35 -4.82
N GLU A 146 -13.41 14.09 -4.94
CA GLU A 146 -14.19 12.92 -4.53
C GLU A 146 -13.67 12.34 -3.21
N ALA A 147 -14.58 11.99 -2.30
CA ALA A 147 -14.23 11.33 -1.04
C ALA A 147 -14.13 9.81 -1.24
N ILE A 148 -12.97 9.26 -0.90
CA ILE A 148 -12.67 7.83 -0.99
C ILE A 148 -12.57 7.28 0.42
N TYR A 149 -13.54 6.45 0.80
CA TYR A 149 -13.62 5.84 2.13
C TYR A 149 -12.78 4.56 2.18
N LEU A 150 -12.08 4.36 3.29
CA LEU A 150 -11.20 3.23 3.52
C LEU A 150 -11.77 2.32 4.62
N GLY A 151 -11.42 1.05 4.55
CA GLY A 151 -11.83 0.02 5.50
C GLY A 151 -10.99 -1.24 5.36
N SER A 152 -11.40 -2.34 5.96
CA SER A 152 -10.70 -3.62 5.91
C SER A 152 -10.48 -4.17 4.48
N TYR A 153 -11.25 -3.69 3.52
CA TYR A 153 -11.12 -4.00 2.09
C TYR A 153 -10.03 -3.20 1.36
N SER A 154 -9.47 -2.17 2.00
CA SER A 154 -8.50 -1.25 1.38
C SER A 154 -7.06 -1.79 1.51
N THR A 155 -6.83 -2.98 0.94
CA THR A 155 -5.53 -3.63 0.96
C THR A 155 -4.46 -2.79 0.26
N GLY A 156 -3.26 -2.73 0.85
CA GLY A 156 -2.17 -1.89 0.36
C GLY A 156 -2.21 -0.44 0.84
N VAL A 157 -3.37 0.06 1.29
CA VAL A 157 -3.52 1.39 1.91
C VAL A 157 -3.59 1.25 3.43
N LEU A 158 -4.41 0.33 3.92
CA LEU A 158 -4.50 -0.02 5.34
C LEU A 158 -3.98 -1.44 5.57
N SER A 159 -3.33 -1.66 6.70
CA SER A 159 -2.95 -2.99 7.16
C SER A 159 -3.10 -3.13 8.67
N GLY A 160 -3.03 -4.37 9.16
CA GLY A 160 -3.17 -4.68 10.58
C GLY A 160 -4.62 -4.78 11.02
N GLU A 161 -4.88 -4.30 12.23
CA GLU A 161 -6.17 -4.46 12.89
C GLU A 161 -7.10 -3.28 12.54
N VAL A 162 -7.74 -3.36 11.36
CA VAL A 162 -8.64 -2.31 10.84
C VAL A 162 -10.02 -2.43 11.45
N THR A 163 -10.55 -3.64 11.56
CA THR A 163 -11.88 -3.95 12.13
C THR A 163 -11.75 -4.97 13.24
N LYS A 164 -12.40 -4.75 14.37
CA LYS A 164 -12.54 -5.74 15.44
C LYS A 164 -13.94 -5.76 16.02
N THR A 165 -14.42 -6.97 16.32
CA THR A 165 -15.60 -7.19 17.17
C THR A 165 -15.16 -7.12 18.63
N LEU A 166 -15.73 -6.20 19.40
CA LEU A 166 -15.34 -5.96 20.78
C LEU A 166 -16.20 -6.74 21.77
N THR A 167 -15.62 -7.10 22.90
CA THR A 167 -16.35 -7.51 24.10
C THR A 167 -16.82 -6.25 24.84
N ALA A 168 -18.12 -6.18 25.17
CA ALA A 168 -18.67 -5.06 25.93
C ALA A 168 -17.95 -4.91 27.29
N GLY A 169 -17.67 -3.69 27.68
CA GLY A 169 -17.00 -3.37 28.95
C GLY A 169 -15.47 -3.49 28.90
N GLU A 170 -14.88 -4.08 27.84
CA GLU A 170 -13.44 -4.34 27.77
C GLU A 170 -12.72 -3.39 26.80
N TRP A 171 -11.56 -2.86 27.22
CA TRP A 171 -10.70 -2.10 26.34
C TRP A 171 -9.94 -3.02 25.36
N THR A 172 -10.08 -2.76 24.08
CA THR A 172 -9.43 -3.53 23.00
C THR A 172 -8.49 -2.63 22.23
N LYS A 173 -7.26 -3.06 22.05
CA LYS A 173 -6.24 -2.35 21.26
C LYS A 173 -6.42 -2.60 19.78
N PHE A 174 -6.24 -1.55 18.99
CA PHE A 174 -6.07 -1.55 17.55
C PHE A 174 -4.67 -1.08 17.20
N SER A 175 -4.09 -1.66 16.18
CA SER A 175 -2.82 -1.21 15.62
C SER A 175 -2.66 -1.66 14.18
N GLY A 176 -2.01 -0.84 13.38
CA GLY A 176 -1.76 -1.15 11.98
C GLY A 176 -0.97 -0.07 11.30
N THR A 177 -0.95 -0.10 9.98
CA THR A 177 -0.30 0.93 9.17
C THR A 177 -1.27 1.56 8.18
N PHE A 178 -1.01 2.80 7.86
CA PHE A 178 -1.73 3.59 6.87
C PHE A 178 -0.72 4.19 5.89
N ASN A 179 -0.78 3.73 4.65
CA ASN A 179 -0.03 4.30 3.53
C ASN A 179 -0.83 5.47 2.98
N VAL A 180 -0.37 6.68 3.20
CA VAL A 180 -1.08 7.89 2.75
C VAL A 180 -1.04 7.98 1.23
N PRO A 181 -2.20 7.96 0.52
CA PRO A 181 -2.20 8.01 -0.93
C PRO A 181 -1.55 9.27 -1.48
N LYS A 182 -0.72 9.15 -2.52
CA LYS A 182 -0.02 10.29 -3.15
C LYS A 182 -0.97 11.32 -3.77
N THR A 183 -2.19 10.89 -4.11
CA THR A 183 -3.23 11.73 -4.73
C THR A 183 -4.15 12.42 -3.74
N ALA A 184 -3.89 12.26 -2.43
CA ALA A 184 -4.77 12.80 -1.41
C ALA A 184 -4.61 14.31 -1.25
N ASP A 185 -5.70 15.05 -1.41
CA ASP A 185 -5.81 16.50 -1.19
C ASP A 185 -6.25 16.81 0.25
N GLN A 186 -7.06 15.92 0.85
CA GLN A 186 -7.50 15.97 2.23
C GLN A 186 -7.47 14.56 2.84
N ILE A 187 -7.14 14.46 4.12
CA ILE A 187 -7.08 13.20 4.84
C ILE A 187 -7.73 13.36 6.20
N VAL A 188 -8.74 12.55 6.46
CA VAL A 188 -9.45 12.52 7.75
C VAL A 188 -9.39 11.10 8.31
N ILE A 189 -8.83 10.96 9.51
CA ILE A 189 -8.97 9.70 10.25
C ILE A 189 -10.33 9.63 10.90
N ARG A 190 -10.86 8.40 11.00
CA ARG A 190 -12.11 8.12 11.72
C ARG A 190 -11.98 6.83 12.50
N ILE A 191 -12.50 6.84 13.71
CA ILE A 191 -12.73 5.63 14.52
C ILE A 191 -14.24 5.57 14.73
N ILE A 192 -14.86 4.53 14.22
CA ILE A 192 -16.32 4.43 14.17
C ILE A 192 -16.81 3.07 14.69
N GLU A 193 -17.88 3.09 15.49
CA GLU A 193 -18.65 1.90 15.80
C GLU A 193 -19.60 1.64 14.61
N GLN A 194 -19.50 0.46 14.02
CA GLN A 194 -20.19 0.09 12.77
C GLN A 194 -21.61 -0.46 12.93
N GLY A 195 -22.12 -0.61 14.14
CA GLY A 195 -23.47 -1.16 14.40
C GLY A 195 -24.62 -0.34 13.81
N THR A 196 -24.33 0.74 13.14
CA THR A 196 -25.28 1.46 12.30
C THR A 196 -25.14 1.02 10.85
N ASP A 197 -26.06 0.21 10.40
CA ASP A 197 -26.31 0.09 8.98
C ASP A 197 -26.86 1.44 8.50
N TYR A 198 -26.05 2.20 7.79
CA TYR A 198 -26.26 3.53 7.23
C TYR A 198 -27.76 3.93 7.11
N GLY A 199 -28.31 4.51 8.15
CA GLY A 199 -29.67 5.05 8.16
C GLY A 199 -30.81 4.06 8.50
N GLN A 200 -30.55 2.85 9.00
CA GLN A 200 -31.61 1.87 9.34
C GLN A 200 -31.83 1.65 10.85
N GLY A 201 -31.25 2.46 11.72
CA GLY A 201 -31.52 2.41 13.15
C GLY A 201 -31.08 1.12 13.85
N LYS A 202 -30.00 0.50 13.39
CA LYS A 202 -29.49 -0.78 13.93
C LYS A 202 -28.37 -0.62 14.97
N CYS A 203 -27.98 0.60 15.35
CA CYS A 203 -27.02 0.77 16.43
C CYS A 203 -27.65 0.42 17.78
N VAL A 204 -26.84 -0.04 18.70
CA VAL A 204 -27.24 -0.22 20.09
C VAL A 204 -27.34 1.15 20.75
N LYS A 205 -28.31 1.32 21.64
CA LYS A 205 -28.39 2.49 22.52
C LYS A 205 -27.33 2.31 23.59
N GLY A 206 -26.18 3.00 23.45
CA GLY A 206 -25.06 2.85 24.34
C GLY A 206 -23.91 3.76 23.96
N ALA A 207 -22.81 3.64 24.68
CA ALA A 207 -21.62 4.44 24.44
C ALA A 207 -20.50 3.62 23.83
N TYR A 208 -19.73 4.23 22.92
CA TYR A 208 -18.40 3.73 22.61
C TYR A 208 -17.33 4.77 22.97
N CYS A 209 -16.20 4.27 23.40
CA CYS A 209 -15.14 5.04 24.00
C CYS A 209 -13.84 4.80 23.25
N VAL A 210 -13.00 5.85 23.15
CA VAL A 210 -11.70 5.80 22.48
C VAL A 210 -10.67 6.54 23.31
N THR A 211 -9.45 6.01 23.37
CA THR A 211 -8.30 6.69 23.99
C THR A 211 -6.97 6.22 23.42
N GLY A 212 -5.89 6.92 23.78
CA GLY A 212 -4.53 6.56 23.39
C GLY A 212 -4.32 6.55 21.88
N VAL A 213 -5.02 7.42 21.16
CA VAL A 213 -4.89 7.50 19.71
C VAL A 213 -3.53 8.08 19.34
N SER A 214 -2.82 7.32 18.55
CA SER A 214 -1.48 7.67 18.08
C SER A 214 -1.35 7.34 16.61
N MET A 215 -0.69 8.22 15.88
CA MET A 215 -0.29 7.98 14.51
C MET A 215 1.10 8.60 14.30
N LYS A 216 2.06 7.78 13.88
CA LYS A 216 3.47 8.14 13.77
C LYS A 216 4.03 7.74 12.43
N LYS A 217 4.76 8.64 11.77
CA LYS A 217 5.46 8.32 10.52
C LYS A 217 6.45 7.18 10.76
N ILE A 218 6.43 6.18 9.88
CA ILE A 218 7.40 5.09 9.86
C ILE A 218 8.55 5.51 8.95
N THR A 219 9.75 5.53 9.50
CA THR A 219 10.96 5.66 8.69
C THR A 219 11.65 4.31 8.66
N LYS A 220 11.58 3.67 7.51
CA LYS A 220 12.34 2.43 7.24
C LYS A 220 13.74 2.82 6.83
N PRO A 221 14.77 2.17 7.37
CA PRO A 221 16.12 2.40 6.90
C PRO A 221 16.18 2.00 5.42
N LYS A 222 16.81 2.84 4.62
CA LYS A 222 17.16 2.41 3.26
C LYS A 222 18.17 1.28 3.38
N PRO A 223 17.98 0.15 2.67
CA PRO A 223 18.98 -0.90 2.63
C PRO A 223 20.30 -0.31 2.10
N GLU A 224 21.37 -0.52 2.82
CA GLU A 224 22.69 -0.17 2.33
C GLU A 224 23.11 -1.19 1.28
N ILE A 225 23.53 -0.71 0.12
CA ILE A 225 24.06 -1.55 -0.93
C ILE A 225 25.47 -1.96 -0.53
N GLU A 226 25.73 -3.27 -0.49
CA GLU A 226 27.08 -3.79 -0.28
C GLU A 226 27.96 -3.42 -1.48
N LYS A 227 28.86 -2.44 -1.29
CA LYS A 227 29.71 -1.91 -2.35
C LYS A 227 31.03 -2.67 -2.53
N ASP A 228 31.39 -3.48 -1.54
CA ASP A 228 32.67 -4.20 -1.50
C ASP A 228 32.65 -5.54 -2.23
N ILE A 229 31.48 -6.00 -2.66
CA ILE A 229 31.37 -7.22 -3.45
C ILE A 229 31.60 -6.93 -4.93
N PRO A 230 32.21 -7.86 -5.69
CA PRO A 230 32.34 -7.75 -7.13
C PRO A 230 30.98 -7.62 -7.80
N ASP A 231 30.89 -6.84 -8.88
CA ASP A 231 29.65 -6.76 -9.62
C ASP A 231 29.39 -8.05 -10.42
N TRP A 232 28.10 -8.41 -10.50
CA TRP A 232 27.68 -9.64 -11.15
C TRP A 232 27.93 -9.62 -12.66
N LYS A 233 27.71 -8.49 -13.34
CA LYS A 233 27.88 -8.36 -14.79
C LYS A 233 29.33 -8.60 -15.22
N THR A 234 30.31 -8.10 -14.47
CA THR A 234 31.72 -8.35 -14.74
C THR A 234 32.04 -9.83 -14.58
N SER A 235 31.62 -10.46 -13.51
CA SER A 235 31.83 -11.89 -13.28
C SER A 235 31.22 -12.75 -14.40
N VAL A 236 30.03 -12.37 -14.89
CA VAL A 236 29.35 -13.06 -16.00
C VAL A 236 30.13 -12.88 -17.31
N THR A 237 30.54 -11.66 -17.63
CA THR A 237 31.28 -11.39 -18.87
C THR A 237 32.66 -11.99 -18.87
N GLU A 238 33.39 -12.02 -17.77
CA GLU A 238 34.64 -12.71 -17.61
C GLU A 238 34.54 -14.22 -17.80
N SER A 239 33.46 -14.81 -17.30
CA SER A 239 33.26 -16.25 -17.35
C SER A 239 32.66 -16.77 -18.66
N LEU A 240 31.76 -15.99 -19.29
CA LEU A 240 30.97 -16.41 -20.44
C LEU A 240 31.29 -15.61 -21.73
N GLY A 241 32.10 -14.59 -21.67
CA GLY A 241 32.47 -13.71 -22.77
C GLY A 241 31.73 -12.36 -22.76
N ASN A 242 32.29 -11.40 -23.48
CA ASN A 242 31.91 -9.98 -23.44
C ASN A 242 30.46 -9.69 -23.92
N ASP A 243 29.89 -10.58 -24.69
CA ASP A 243 28.52 -10.43 -25.20
C ASP A 243 27.45 -10.98 -24.23
N SER A 244 27.89 -11.56 -23.11
CA SER A 244 27.00 -12.16 -22.11
C SER A 244 26.18 -11.11 -21.36
N ILE A 245 24.95 -11.50 -21.01
CA ILE A 245 23.99 -10.62 -20.37
C ILE A 245 23.76 -11.08 -18.93
N ALA A 246 24.03 -10.19 -17.98
CA ALA A 246 23.52 -10.26 -16.62
C ALA A 246 22.31 -9.35 -16.55
N GLY A 247 21.12 -9.91 -16.41
CA GLY A 247 19.87 -9.16 -16.47
C GLY A 247 18.99 -9.36 -15.24
N THR A 248 18.11 -8.39 -14.98
CA THR A 248 17.06 -8.46 -13.98
C THR A 248 15.74 -7.93 -14.54
N ALA A 249 14.62 -8.18 -13.84
CA ALA A 249 13.35 -7.55 -14.13
C ALA A 249 13.14 -6.36 -13.19
N ILE A 250 12.55 -5.29 -13.71
CA ILE A 250 12.16 -4.10 -12.95
C ILE A 250 10.73 -3.67 -13.34
N MET A 251 10.03 -3.06 -12.38
CA MET A 251 8.69 -2.51 -12.58
C MET A 251 8.72 -0.98 -12.54
N SER A 252 7.64 -0.36 -13.01
CA SER A 252 7.51 1.11 -13.02
C SER A 252 7.63 1.75 -11.62
N SER A 253 7.20 1.05 -10.58
CA SER A 253 7.38 1.51 -9.20
C SER A 253 8.82 1.46 -8.70
N GLU A 254 9.66 0.62 -9.30
CA GLU A 254 11.03 0.35 -8.87
C GLU A 254 12.04 1.25 -9.58
N ILE A 255 11.78 1.62 -10.84
CA ILE A 255 12.71 2.46 -11.62
C ILE A 255 12.91 3.86 -11.04
N SER A 256 12.02 4.29 -10.14
CA SER A 256 12.12 5.56 -9.43
C SER A 256 12.76 5.42 -8.04
N ASP A 257 13.15 4.23 -7.63
CA ASP A 257 13.89 3.99 -6.39
C ASP A 257 15.40 4.06 -6.65
N ASP A 258 16.02 5.15 -6.26
CA ASP A 258 17.46 5.38 -6.47
C ASP A 258 18.33 4.26 -5.90
N THR A 259 17.93 3.68 -4.75
CA THR A 259 18.69 2.60 -4.10
C THR A 259 18.64 1.33 -4.93
N LEU A 260 17.45 1.00 -5.45
CA LEU A 260 17.26 -0.17 -6.29
C LEU A 260 17.96 0.00 -7.64
N MET A 261 17.88 1.20 -8.22
CA MET A 261 18.58 1.50 -9.46
C MET A 261 20.11 1.47 -9.28
N GLU A 262 20.65 1.89 -8.13
CA GLU A 262 22.10 1.74 -7.82
C GLU A 262 22.51 0.27 -7.83
N LEU A 263 21.67 -0.66 -7.33
CA LEU A 263 21.90 -2.11 -7.44
C LEU A 263 21.86 -2.61 -8.89
N VAL A 264 20.85 -2.15 -9.65
CA VAL A 264 20.75 -2.50 -11.08
C VAL A 264 21.97 -2.08 -11.84
N GLU A 265 22.41 -0.85 -11.66
CA GLU A 265 23.61 -0.30 -12.27
C GLU A 265 24.87 -1.07 -11.94
N LYS A 266 25.03 -1.46 -10.68
CA LYS A 266 26.18 -2.19 -10.21
C LYS A 266 26.25 -3.59 -10.82
N HIS A 267 25.13 -4.32 -10.79
CA HIS A 267 25.15 -5.76 -11.02
C HIS A 267 24.68 -6.21 -12.39
N PHE A 268 23.95 -5.35 -13.13
CA PHE A 268 23.27 -5.78 -14.35
C PHE A 268 23.61 -4.89 -15.55
N ASN A 269 23.66 -5.49 -16.74
CA ASN A 269 23.81 -4.82 -18.02
C ASN A 269 22.58 -4.96 -18.92
N ALA A 270 21.47 -5.52 -18.37
CA ALA A 270 20.20 -5.59 -19.03
C ALA A 270 19.04 -5.59 -18.02
N VAL A 271 17.93 -5.05 -18.44
CA VAL A 271 16.66 -5.09 -17.69
C VAL A 271 15.52 -5.61 -18.57
N THR A 272 14.56 -6.28 -17.94
CA THR A 272 13.29 -6.66 -18.54
C THR A 272 12.20 -5.90 -17.80
N LEU A 273 11.30 -5.21 -18.52
CA LEU A 273 10.15 -4.59 -17.91
C LEU A 273 9.21 -5.67 -17.41
N GLY A 274 8.91 -5.68 -16.10
CA GLY A 274 8.25 -6.79 -15.43
C GLY A 274 6.80 -7.00 -15.88
N ASN A 275 6.06 -5.90 -16.09
CA ASN A 275 4.65 -5.93 -16.45
C ASN A 275 4.29 -5.00 -17.62
N GLU A 276 5.00 -3.92 -17.83
CA GLU A 276 4.60 -2.76 -18.63
C GLU A 276 4.53 -3.03 -20.13
N LEU A 277 5.15 -4.12 -20.61
CA LEU A 277 5.07 -4.57 -22.00
C LEU A 277 4.23 -5.85 -22.17
N LYS A 278 3.52 -6.29 -21.14
CA LYS A 278 2.58 -7.40 -21.26
C LYS A 278 1.29 -6.97 -21.97
N PRO A 279 0.60 -7.88 -22.65
CA PRO A 279 -0.60 -7.52 -23.40
C PRO A 279 -1.69 -6.82 -22.55
N ASP A 280 -1.92 -7.27 -21.32
CA ASP A 280 -2.89 -6.66 -20.42
C ASP A 280 -2.53 -5.21 -20.03
N ALA A 281 -1.24 -4.93 -19.85
CA ALA A 281 -0.77 -3.58 -19.57
C ALA A 281 -0.88 -2.67 -20.80
N LEU A 282 -0.51 -3.19 -21.98
CA LEU A 282 -0.56 -2.42 -23.23
C LEU A 282 -1.99 -2.12 -23.68
N PHE A 283 -2.94 -3.01 -23.41
CA PHE A 283 -4.35 -2.77 -23.69
C PHE A 283 -5.08 -2.06 -22.56
N ASN A 284 -4.40 -1.72 -21.46
CA ASN A 284 -4.99 -1.16 -20.23
C ASN A 284 -6.21 -1.98 -19.77
N TYR A 285 -6.10 -3.30 -19.87
CA TYR A 285 -7.17 -4.26 -19.68
C TYR A 285 -7.11 -4.89 -18.29
N GLN A 286 -8.25 -4.95 -17.63
CA GLN A 286 -8.42 -5.75 -16.42
C GLN A 286 -9.18 -7.02 -16.75
N ILE A 287 -8.69 -8.17 -16.31
CA ILE A 287 -9.31 -9.47 -16.54
C ILE A 287 -10.81 -9.41 -16.16
N GLY A 288 -11.68 -9.80 -17.11
CA GLY A 288 -13.13 -9.81 -16.93
C GLY A 288 -13.86 -8.52 -17.30
N GLN A 289 -13.16 -7.50 -17.80
CA GLN A 289 -13.81 -6.31 -18.39
C GLN A 289 -14.04 -6.50 -19.91
N SER A 290 -15.18 -6.02 -20.39
CA SER A 290 -15.41 -5.90 -21.84
C SER A 290 -14.61 -4.73 -22.39
N VAL A 291 -13.91 -4.94 -23.49
CA VAL A 291 -13.13 -3.91 -24.18
C VAL A 291 -13.81 -3.56 -25.49
N ASP A 292 -13.94 -2.28 -25.77
CA ASP A 292 -14.39 -1.81 -27.10
C ASP A 292 -13.37 -2.25 -28.15
N CYS A 293 -13.86 -2.87 -29.22
CA CYS A 293 -13.04 -3.35 -30.30
C CYS A 293 -13.40 -2.71 -31.62
N LYS A 294 -12.40 -2.45 -32.46
CA LYS A 294 -12.57 -2.11 -33.87
C LYS A 294 -12.13 -3.26 -34.77
N THR A 295 -12.72 -3.34 -35.94
CA THR A 295 -12.30 -4.30 -36.96
C THR A 295 -11.21 -3.70 -37.84
N ILE A 296 -10.08 -4.39 -37.95
CA ILE A 296 -9.01 -4.07 -38.92
C ILE A 296 -8.82 -5.19 -39.90
N THR A 297 -8.32 -4.88 -41.10
CA THR A 297 -7.93 -5.90 -42.07
C THR A 297 -6.41 -6.04 -42.07
N PHE A 298 -5.90 -7.22 -41.72
CA PHE A 298 -4.50 -7.52 -41.76
C PHE A 298 -4.24 -8.71 -42.68
N LYS A 299 -3.45 -8.49 -43.72
CA LYS A 299 -3.14 -9.49 -44.76
C LYS A 299 -4.39 -10.18 -45.35
N GLY A 300 -5.48 -9.43 -45.53
CA GLY A 300 -6.73 -9.93 -46.07
C GLY A 300 -7.66 -10.66 -45.08
N THR A 301 -7.26 -10.74 -43.81
CA THR A 301 -8.08 -11.29 -42.70
C THR A 301 -8.63 -10.15 -41.83
N GLU A 302 -9.94 -10.20 -41.57
CA GLU A 302 -10.56 -9.30 -40.61
C GLU A 302 -10.23 -9.76 -39.19
N LEU A 303 -9.70 -8.80 -38.37
CA LEU A 303 -9.37 -9.02 -36.98
C LEU A 303 -10.10 -7.96 -36.13
N LYS A 304 -10.62 -8.39 -34.99
CA LYS A 304 -11.10 -7.47 -33.96
C LYS A 304 -9.94 -7.13 -33.03
N VAL A 305 -9.65 -5.85 -32.89
CA VAL A 305 -8.59 -5.35 -32.04
C VAL A 305 -9.14 -4.34 -31.01
N PRO A 306 -8.67 -4.38 -29.76
CA PRO A 306 -9.10 -3.43 -28.76
C PRO A 306 -8.80 -1.97 -29.14
N VAL A 307 -9.65 -1.06 -28.69
CA VAL A 307 -9.43 0.39 -28.76
C VAL A 307 -9.04 0.85 -27.37
N VAL A 308 -7.87 1.47 -27.22
CA VAL A 308 -7.26 1.74 -25.92
C VAL A 308 -7.30 3.21 -25.54
N ASN A 309 -7.40 4.13 -26.51
CA ASN A 309 -7.43 5.56 -26.23
C ASN A 309 -8.22 6.35 -27.29
N ASP A 310 -8.46 7.63 -26.99
CA ASP A 310 -9.24 8.55 -27.84
C ASP A 310 -8.59 8.86 -29.20
N LYS A 311 -7.33 8.43 -29.41
CA LYS A 311 -6.59 8.66 -30.65
C LYS A 311 -6.70 7.51 -31.65
N ASP A 312 -7.57 6.54 -31.35
CA ASP A 312 -7.74 5.33 -32.18
C ASP A 312 -6.47 4.45 -32.24
N GLU A 313 -5.61 4.59 -31.25
CA GLU A 313 -4.46 3.72 -31.04
C GLU A 313 -4.87 2.48 -30.26
N ASN A 314 -4.42 1.31 -30.71
CA ASN A 314 -4.84 0.04 -30.10
C ASN A 314 -4.02 -0.33 -28.86
N LEU A 315 -2.92 0.37 -28.62
CA LEU A 315 -1.97 0.05 -27.55
C LEU A 315 -1.61 1.32 -26.78
N ASP A 316 -1.53 1.19 -25.47
CA ASP A 316 -1.06 2.22 -24.55
C ASP A 316 0.37 1.87 -24.07
N PHE A 317 1.35 2.58 -24.57
CA PHE A 317 2.75 2.43 -24.18
C PHE A 317 3.17 3.41 -23.08
N SER A 318 2.30 4.26 -22.57
CA SER A 318 2.69 5.37 -21.68
C SER A 318 3.55 4.95 -20.50
N ARG A 319 3.22 3.82 -19.85
CA ARG A 319 4.00 3.29 -18.71
C ARG A 319 5.36 2.71 -19.15
N ALA A 320 5.36 2.02 -20.29
CA ALA A 320 6.61 1.48 -20.84
C ALA A 320 7.53 2.61 -21.31
N ASP A 321 6.98 3.64 -21.97
CA ASP A 321 7.73 4.79 -22.46
C ASP A 321 8.36 5.57 -21.30
N GLU A 322 7.64 5.81 -20.20
CA GLU A 322 8.20 6.44 -19.00
C GLU A 322 9.43 5.69 -18.47
N MET A 323 9.39 4.36 -18.43
CA MET A 323 10.53 3.55 -18.00
C MET A 323 11.68 3.59 -19.02
N LEU A 324 11.35 3.52 -20.30
CA LEU A 324 12.35 3.56 -21.37
C LEU A 324 13.06 4.92 -21.43
N GLU A 325 12.36 6.02 -21.21
CA GLU A 325 12.94 7.36 -21.13
C GLU A 325 13.95 7.45 -19.99
N LYS A 326 13.64 6.96 -18.80
CA LYS A 326 14.58 6.93 -17.66
C LYS A 326 15.83 6.09 -17.95
N ILE A 327 15.65 4.92 -18.59
CA ILE A 327 16.80 4.09 -19.00
C ILE A 327 17.63 4.78 -20.08
N LEU A 328 16.99 5.49 -20.99
CA LEU A 328 17.68 6.27 -22.02
C LEU A 328 18.49 7.42 -21.42
N GLU A 329 17.92 8.15 -20.47
CA GLU A 329 18.61 9.19 -19.72
C GLU A 329 19.84 8.62 -19.00
N TRP A 330 19.66 7.50 -18.32
CA TRP A 330 20.77 6.78 -17.70
C TRP A 330 21.86 6.41 -18.71
N ASN A 331 21.50 5.78 -19.83
CA ASN A 331 22.43 5.36 -20.86
C ASN A 331 23.20 6.52 -21.51
N ASN A 332 22.56 7.68 -21.61
CA ASN A 332 23.19 8.89 -22.11
C ASN A 332 24.22 9.46 -21.12
N ALA A 333 23.91 9.40 -19.83
CA ALA A 333 24.82 9.79 -18.76
C ALA A 333 25.98 8.80 -18.57
N ASN A 334 25.77 7.51 -18.92
CA ASN A 334 26.74 6.43 -18.70
C ASN A 334 27.05 5.65 -19.99
N PRO A 335 27.69 6.27 -21.00
CA PRO A 335 27.87 5.67 -22.33
C PRO A 335 28.70 4.38 -22.35
N ASN A 336 29.55 4.20 -21.34
CA ASN A 336 30.40 3.00 -21.19
C ASN A 336 29.76 1.90 -20.31
N ASN A 337 28.62 2.16 -19.70
CA ASN A 337 27.92 1.23 -18.81
C ASN A 337 26.41 1.20 -19.12
N LYS A 338 26.09 0.96 -20.38
CA LYS A 338 24.71 0.97 -20.85
C LYS A 338 23.92 -0.24 -20.38
N ILE A 339 22.69 0.01 -20.00
CA ILE A 339 21.68 -0.99 -19.69
C ILE A 339 20.88 -1.30 -20.97
N ARG A 340 20.87 -2.56 -21.40
CA ARG A 340 20.03 -3.05 -22.50
C ARG A 340 18.61 -3.30 -21.98
N VAL A 341 17.62 -3.13 -22.85
CA VAL A 341 16.23 -3.47 -22.51
C VAL A 341 15.78 -4.68 -23.29
N ARG A 342 15.18 -5.63 -22.57
CA ARG A 342 14.49 -6.79 -23.16
C ARG A 342 12.99 -6.56 -23.08
N GLY A 343 12.31 -6.59 -24.22
CA GLY A 343 10.84 -6.57 -24.26
C GLY A 343 10.27 -7.90 -23.75
N HIS A 344 9.29 -7.85 -22.88
CA HIS A 344 8.57 -8.97 -22.31
C HIS A 344 7.10 -8.58 -22.10
N VAL A 345 6.15 -9.15 -22.80
CA VAL A 345 6.17 -10.27 -23.76
C VAL A 345 5.10 -10.05 -24.82
N LEU A 346 5.36 -10.39 -26.06
CA LEU A 346 4.37 -10.19 -27.13
C LEU A 346 3.12 -11.06 -26.96
N VAL A 347 3.28 -12.30 -26.52
CA VAL A 347 2.19 -13.24 -26.25
C VAL A 347 2.60 -14.14 -25.08
N TRP A 348 1.66 -14.35 -24.16
CA TRP A 348 1.86 -15.23 -23.01
C TRP A 348 0.55 -15.95 -22.68
N HIS A 349 0.64 -17.10 -22.03
CA HIS A 349 -0.53 -17.90 -21.63
C HIS A 349 -1.33 -17.29 -20.47
N SER A 350 -0.79 -16.27 -19.81
CA SER A 350 -1.40 -15.50 -18.72
C SER A 350 -1.34 -14.02 -19.06
N GLN A 351 -2.20 -13.20 -18.47
CA GLN A 351 -2.22 -11.76 -18.70
C GLN A 351 -2.31 -11.37 -20.19
N THR A 352 -2.98 -12.20 -20.98
CA THR A 352 -3.36 -11.89 -22.36
C THR A 352 -4.87 -11.69 -22.37
N PRO A 353 -5.39 -10.54 -22.83
CA PRO A 353 -6.83 -10.29 -22.97
C PRO A 353 -7.49 -11.32 -23.87
N GLU A 354 -8.74 -11.73 -23.54
CA GLU A 354 -9.55 -12.65 -24.36
C GLU A 354 -10.05 -12.00 -25.65
#